data_ca2098ff8f12d07690bf6990ae9df93d
#
_entry.id   ca2098ff8f12d07690bf6990ae9df93d
#
_cell.length_a   1.000
_cell.length_b   1.000
_cell.length_c   1.000
_cell.angle_alpha   90.00
_cell.angle_beta   90.00
_cell.angle_gamma   90.00
#
_symmetry.space_group_name_H-M   'P 1'
#
loop_
_entity.id
_entity.type
_entity.pdbx_description
1 polymer ?
#
loop_
_entity_poly.entity_id
_entity_poly.type
_entity_poly.pdbx_seq_one_letter_code
_entity_poly.pdbx_strand_id
1 'polypeptide(L)'
;MKLLILLASAILCLPACTEQEPPIGSAELSSPTAEAASIDELVAEYLLLELSMGRHDAGHVDAYFGPESYAQQAEAEGLSLAQIAQRATVLTQTLESLPDSGNDDMLKLRIRGLELRLEALQTRIALNQGSEIDFDDESMRLFEATAPHHDAAHFEEILAQIDALLPGEEPLPERVEAFRKQFIIPDDRLASVFEAALEECRRRTLQHIDLPAHESFSIEYVTNKPWSGYNWYQGNANSLIQVNTDLPKYIQDAVRLGCHEGYPGHHTYNALLEQKLVLGKGWLEFSLYPLFSPQSLIAEGSANYGVDLAFPANERVEYEREHLFPLARLNADHAERYYQLLELLGKLNYAGNEAARGYLNGDIDAEQAQQWLVNYALYTPEKAEKSISFYDGYRSYVINYNYGKDLVASYVEAGGADAEARWLRFIRLLSSPLSPSDLTDLSD
;
A
#
# COMPACT_ATOMS: atom_id res chain seq x y z
N MET A 1 -0.90 64.14 -22.38
CA MET A 1 -1.40 64.74 -23.64
C MET A 1 -2.79 64.14 -23.83
N LYS A 2 -3.78 65.03 -23.78
CA LYS A 2 -5.23 64.75 -23.83
C LYS A 2 -5.66 64.28 -25.20
N LEU A 3 -6.60 63.29 -25.28
CA LEU A 3 -7.63 63.38 -26.29
C LEU A 3 -8.94 62.78 -25.80
N LEU A 4 -9.92 63.66 -25.55
CA LEU A 4 -11.34 63.38 -25.44
C LEU A 4 -11.92 63.21 -26.85
N ILE A 5 -12.85 62.29 -27.06
CA ILE A 5 -13.86 62.38 -28.11
C ILE A 5 -15.22 62.02 -27.50
N LEU A 6 -16.09 62.99 -27.52
CA LEU A 6 -17.55 62.95 -27.30
C LEU A 6 -18.29 62.57 -28.57
N LEU A 7 -19.57 62.23 -28.42
CA LEU A 7 -20.72 62.30 -29.33
C LEU A 7 -21.41 60.91 -29.50
N ALA A 8 -22.70 60.76 -29.54
CA ALA A 8 -23.88 61.69 -29.35
C ALA A 8 -25.11 60.72 -29.19
N SER A 9 -26.10 61.29 -28.50
CA SER A 9 -27.43 60.69 -28.28
C SER A 9 -28.25 60.62 -29.57
N ALA A 10 -29.01 59.53 -29.76
CA ALA A 10 -30.20 59.57 -30.61
C ALA A 10 -31.37 58.89 -29.88
N ILE A 11 -32.34 59.72 -29.53
CA ILE A 11 -33.64 59.29 -28.99
C ILE A 11 -34.53 58.97 -30.16
N LEU A 12 -35.08 57.74 -30.20
CA LEU A 12 -36.22 57.38 -31.05
C LEU A 12 -37.38 56.97 -30.16
N CYS A 13 -38.46 57.75 -30.15
CA CYS A 13 -39.77 57.44 -29.62
C CYS A 13 -40.47 56.49 -30.56
N LEU A 14 -41.03 55.41 -30.06
CA LEU A 14 -42.09 54.65 -30.71
C LEU A 14 -43.21 54.31 -29.71
N PRO A 15 -44.45 54.08 -30.15
CA PRO A 15 -45.67 54.30 -29.34
C PRO A 15 -46.06 53.04 -28.52
N ALA A 16 -46.78 53.32 -27.45
CA ALA A 16 -47.33 52.32 -26.53
C ALA A 16 -48.45 51.51 -27.21
N CYS A 17 -48.29 50.18 -27.22
CA CYS A 17 -49.42 49.27 -27.33
C CYS A 17 -49.66 48.65 -25.94
N THR A 18 -50.85 48.87 -25.42
CA THR A 18 -51.41 48.22 -24.25
C THR A 18 -51.87 46.86 -24.62
N GLU A 19 -51.22 45.78 -24.12
CA GLU A 19 -51.77 44.43 -24.08
C GLU A 19 -52.08 44.05 -22.64
N GLN A 20 -53.29 43.53 -22.44
CA GLN A 20 -53.86 43.07 -21.18
C GLN A 20 -53.09 41.83 -20.69
N GLU A 21 -52.66 41.81 -19.45
CA GLU A 21 -52.15 40.64 -18.75
C GLU A 21 -53.28 39.62 -18.50
N PRO A 22 -52.99 38.31 -18.76
CA PRO A 22 -53.87 37.25 -18.26
C PRO A 22 -53.63 36.97 -16.76
N PRO A 23 -54.56 36.37 -16.02
CA PRO A 23 -54.49 36.23 -14.59
C PRO A 23 -53.32 35.28 -14.17
N ILE A 24 -52.60 35.66 -13.14
CA ILE A 24 -51.52 34.92 -12.49
C ILE A 24 -52.12 33.64 -11.92
N GLY A 25 -51.87 32.53 -12.61
CA GLY A 25 -52.02 31.21 -12.04
C GLY A 25 -50.93 30.96 -11.01
N SER A 26 -51.30 30.52 -9.82
CA SER A 26 -50.41 30.07 -8.77
C SER A 26 -49.48 28.96 -9.30
N ALA A 27 -48.30 29.33 -9.73
CA ALA A 27 -47.20 28.35 -9.95
C ALA A 27 -46.79 27.81 -8.57
N GLU A 28 -47.13 26.57 -8.32
CA GLU A 28 -46.49 25.77 -7.27
C GLU A 28 -44.97 25.85 -7.50
N LEU A 29 -44.26 26.49 -6.53
CA LEU A 29 -42.84 26.40 -6.41
C LEU A 29 -42.51 24.90 -6.21
N SER A 30 -42.21 24.17 -7.30
CA SER A 30 -41.54 22.91 -7.21
C SER A 30 -40.17 23.20 -6.58
N SER A 31 -40.01 22.74 -5.35
CA SER A 31 -38.66 22.68 -4.72
C SER A 31 -37.71 22.03 -5.71
N PRO A 32 -36.48 22.57 -5.90
CA PRO A 32 -35.49 21.89 -6.72
C PRO A 32 -35.26 20.51 -6.09
N THR A 33 -35.62 19.45 -6.81
CA THR A 33 -35.10 18.12 -6.49
C THR A 33 -33.59 18.24 -6.48
N ALA A 34 -33.00 18.04 -5.30
CA ALA A 34 -31.56 17.94 -5.20
C ALA A 34 -31.14 16.81 -6.16
N GLU A 35 -30.46 17.16 -7.23
CA GLU A 35 -29.88 16.21 -8.16
C GLU A 35 -28.89 15.36 -7.30
N ALA A 36 -29.05 14.03 -7.32
CA ALA A 36 -28.16 13.16 -6.56
C ALA A 36 -26.72 13.42 -7.02
N ALA A 37 -25.82 13.71 -6.08
CA ALA A 37 -24.43 13.95 -6.37
C ALA A 37 -23.85 12.78 -7.18
N SER A 38 -23.08 13.06 -8.21
CA SER A 38 -22.41 12.02 -8.99
C SER A 38 -21.29 11.41 -8.16
N ILE A 39 -20.93 10.14 -8.41
CA ILE A 39 -19.83 9.49 -7.71
C ILE A 39 -18.51 10.26 -7.87
N ASP A 40 -18.32 10.94 -8.99
CA ASP A 40 -17.09 11.72 -9.26
C ASP A 40 -17.04 13.00 -8.40
N GLU A 41 -18.18 13.61 -8.05
CA GLU A 41 -18.24 14.69 -7.06
C GLU A 41 -17.95 14.19 -5.66
N LEU A 42 -18.38 12.98 -5.31
CA LEU A 42 -18.06 12.36 -4.02
C LEU A 42 -16.57 11.99 -3.94
N VAL A 43 -15.96 11.54 -5.03
CA VAL A 43 -14.52 11.31 -5.12
C VAL A 43 -13.71 12.59 -4.96
N ALA A 44 -14.17 13.70 -5.53
CA ALA A 44 -13.51 15.00 -5.34
C ALA A 44 -13.47 15.40 -3.86
N GLU A 45 -14.57 15.18 -3.14
CA GLU A 45 -14.65 15.40 -1.69
C GLU A 45 -13.72 14.44 -0.93
N TYR A 46 -13.73 13.14 -1.28
CA TYR A 46 -12.83 12.14 -0.69
C TYR A 46 -11.36 12.55 -0.81
N LEU A 47 -10.91 12.92 -2.01
CA LEU A 47 -9.53 13.38 -2.23
C LEU A 47 -9.16 14.58 -1.38
N LEU A 48 -10.08 15.54 -1.23
CA LEU A 48 -9.88 16.71 -0.40
C LEU A 48 -9.70 16.34 1.09
N LEU A 49 -10.50 15.38 1.59
CA LEU A 49 -10.43 14.93 2.98
C LEU A 49 -9.12 14.19 3.27
N GLU A 50 -8.70 13.28 2.39
CA GLU A 50 -7.44 12.54 2.53
C GLU A 50 -6.21 13.46 2.49
N LEU A 51 -6.17 14.40 1.53
CA LEU A 51 -5.10 15.39 1.42
C LEU A 51 -5.09 16.32 2.63
N SER A 52 -6.26 16.67 3.17
CA SER A 52 -6.37 17.45 4.40
C SER A 52 -5.86 16.67 5.63
N MET A 53 -6.13 15.36 5.70
CA MET A 53 -5.60 14.48 6.76
C MET A 53 -4.08 14.40 6.72
N GLY A 54 -3.46 14.36 5.54
CA GLY A 54 -2.00 14.38 5.36
C GLY A 54 -1.31 15.60 5.96
N ARG A 55 -2.03 16.68 6.25
CA ARG A 55 -1.50 17.88 6.94
C ARG A 55 -1.44 17.70 8.47
N HIS A 56 -2.24 16.81 9.02
CA HIS A 56 -2.26 16.46 10.45
C HIS A 56 -1.39 15.25 10.76
N ASP A 57 -1.23 14.36 9.78
CA ASP A 57 -0.44 13.14 9.86
C ASP A 57 0.44 13.03 8.62
N ALA A 58 1.71 13.39 8.73
CA ALA A 58 2.65 13.46 7.62
C ALA A 58 2.90 12.11 6.93
N GLY A 59 2.61 10.98 7.61
CA GLY A 59 2.71 9.63 7.05
C GLY A 59 1.41 9.11 6.43
N HIS A 60 0.33 9.92 6.41
CA HIS A 60 -0.97 9.43 5.98
C HIS A 60 -1.09 9.25 4.46
N VAL A 61 -0.58 10.20 3.67
CA VAL A 61 -0.57 10.12 2.21
C VAL A 61 0.80 9.63 1.75
N ASP A 62 0.87 8.40 1.27
CA ASP A 62 2.10 7.78 0.78
C ASP A 62 2.47 8.27 -0.63
N ALA A 63 1.48 8.36 -1.52
CA ALA A 63 1.66 8.89 -2.87
C ALA A 63 0.44 9.69 -3.33
N TYR A 64 0.70 10.75 -4.08
CA TYR A 64 -0.34 11.51 -4.78
C TYR A 64 0.19 12.02 -6.13
N PHE A 65 -0.45 11.61 -7.21
CA PHE A 65 -0.14 12.03 -8.57
C PHE A 65 -1.38 12.54 -9.33
N GLY A 66 -2.44 12.89 -8.58
CA GLY A 66 -3.68 13.49 -9.09
C GLY A 66 -3.55 14.99 -9.40
N PRO A 67 -4.67 15.65 -9.76
CA PRO A 67 -4.69 17.07 -10.04
C PRO A 67 -4.22 17.92 -8.86
N GLU A 68 -3.21 18.77 -9.06
CA GLU A 68 -2.61 19.61 -8.00
C GLU A 68 -3.63 20.55 -7.34
N SER A 69 -4.73 20.88 -8.05
CA SER A 69 -5.80 21.74 -7.53
C SER A 69 -6.43 21.20 -6.24
N TYR A 70 -6.54 19.88 -6.05
CA TYR A 70 -7.06 19.31 -4.81
C TYR A 70 -6.10 19.49 -3.65
N ALA A 71 -4.79 19.33 -3.87
CA ALA A 71 -3.79 19.59 -2.83
C ALA A 71 -3.76 21.07 -2.43
N GLN A 72 -3.84 21.98 -3.40
CA GLN A 72 -3.94 23.42 -3.16
C GLN A 72 -5.23 23.78 -2.41
N GLN A 73 -6.35 23.16 -2.73
CA GLN A 73 -7.62 23.36 -2.03
C GLN A 73 -7.54 22.85 -0.59
N ALA A 74 -7.01 21.67 -0.34
CA ALA A 74 -6.81 21.10 1.00
C ALA A 74 -5.95 22.03 1.88
N GLU A 75 -4.92 22.63 1.30
CA GLU A 75 -4.09 23.61 1.99
C GLU A 75 -4.85 24.90 2.30
N ALA A 76 -5.60 25.41 1.33
CA ALA A 76 -6.35 26.66 1.47
C ALA A 76 -7.51 26.56 2.47
N GLU A 77 -8.23 25.42 2.48
CA GLU A 77 -9.33 25.18 3.43
C GLU A 77 -8.84 24.99 4.86
N GLY A 78 -7.68 24.34 5.05
CA GLY A 78 -7.07 24.18 6.37
C GLY A 78 -7.96 23.47 7.38
N LEU A 79 -8.66 22.42 6.97
CA LEU A 79 -9.63 21.69 7.80
C LEU A 79 -8.98 21.12 9.07
N SER A 80 -9.68 21.26 10.21
CA SER A 80 -9.34 20.57 11.44
C SER A 80 -9.74 19.09 11.39
N LEU A 81 -9.13 18.22 12.21
CA LEU A 81 -9.51 16.80 12.31
C LEU A 81 -11.02 16.61 12.55
N ALA A 82 -11.66 17.47 13.38
CA ALA A 82 -13.09 17.40 13.65
C ALA A 82 -13.94 17.73 12.39
N GLN A 83 -13.49 18.69 11.57
CA GLN A 83 -14.17 19.03 10.31
C GLN A 83 -14.00 17.92 9.27
N ILE A 84 -12.79 17.32 9.17
CA ILE A 84 -12.54 16.17 8.29
C ILE A 84 -13.45 15.02 8.69
N ALA A 85 -13.51 14.64 9.98
CA ALA A 85 -14.34 13.58 10.50
C ALA A 85 -15.84 13.82 10.20
N GLN A 86 -16.34 15.03 10.42
CA GLN A 86 -17.72 15.38 10.14
C GLN A 86 -18.04 15.26 8.64
N ARG A 87 -17.19 15.78 7.77
CA ARG A 87 -17.37 15.72 6.32
C ARG A 87 -17.27 14.27 5.81
N ALA A 88 -16.33 13.47 6.34
CA ALA A 88 -16.22 12.05 6.03
C ALA A 88 -17.51 11.29 6.39
N THR A 89 -18.12 11.58 7.56
CA THR A 89 -19.41 10.99 7.95
C THR A 89 -20.53 11.33 6.98
N VAL A 90 -20.61 12.58 6.54
CA VAL A 90 -21.64 13.01 5.55
C VAL A 90 -21.38 12.34 4.21
N LEU A 91 -20.10 12.22 3.80
CA LEU A 91 -19.73 11.56 2.56
C LEU A 91 -20.10 10.07 2.57
N THR A 92 -19.81 9.36 3.67
CA THR A 92 -20.22 7.95 3.85
C THR A 92 -21.74 7.79 3.72
N GLN A 93 -22.52 8.60 4.43
CA GLN A 93 -23.99 8.56 4.34
C GLN A 93 -24.51 8.85 2.93
N THR A 94 -23.82 9.70 2.18
CA THR A 94 -24.19 10.02 0.80
C THR A 94 -23.88 8.84 -0.13
N LEU A 95 -22.73 8.17 0.03
CA LEU A 95 -22.38 6.94 -0.71
C LEU A 95 -23.40 5.83 -0.45
N GLU A 96 -23.75 5.58 0.81
CA GLU A 96 -24.77 4.58 1.21
C GLU A 96 -26.17 4.88 0.61
N SER A 97 -26.46 6.14 0.30
CA SER A 97 -27.73 6.57 -0.29
C SER A 97 -27.76 6.48 -1.82
N LEU A 98 -26.63 6.15 -2.46
CA LEU A 98 -26.60 6.02 -3.92
C LEU A 98 -27.56 4.92 -4.39
N PRO A 99 -28.15 5.07 -5.58
CA PRO A 99 -28.96 4.01 -6.17
C PRO A 99 -28.14 2.73 -6.37
N ASP A 100 -28.79 1.58 -6.26
CA ASP A 100 -28.17 0.29 -6.55
C ASP A 100 -27.50 0.32 -7.95
N SER A 101 -26.24 -0.06 -7.99
CA SER A 101 -25.40 -0.10 -9.20
C SER A 101 -25.87 -1.18 -10.21
N GLY A 102 -26.94 -1.91 -9.91
CA GLY A 102 -27.50 -2.96 -10.77
C GLY A 102 -26.50 -4.09 -11.03
N ASN A 103 -26.15 -4.33 -12.29
CA ASN A 103 -25.24 -5.39 -12.71
C ASN A 103 -23.79 -4.87 -12.97
N ASP A 104 -23.47 -3.64 -12.59
CA ASP A 104 -22.09 -3.12 -12.74
C ASP A 104 -21.25 -3.49 -11.49
N ASP A 105 -20.63 -4.67 -11.55
CA ASP A 105 -19.81 -5.19 -10.45
C ASP A 105 -18.58 -4.32 -10.18
N MET A 106 -17.99 -3.69 -11.22
CA MET A 106 -16.87 -2.78 -11.04
C MET A 106 -17.28 -1.51 -10.30
N LEU A 107 -18.47 -0.99 -10.56
CA LEU A 107 -19.01 0.16 -9.83
C LEU A 107 -19.33 -0.19 -8.37
N LYS A 108 -19.84 -1.39 -8.09
CA LYS A 108 -20.05 -1.89 -6.72
C LYS A 108 -18.75 -1.94 -5.93
N LEU A 109 -17.70 -2.54 -6.52
CA LEU A 109 -16.37 -2.60 -5.91
C LEU A 109 -15.80 -1.20 -5.68
N ARG A 110 -15.99 -0.26 -6.62
CA ARG A 110 -15.57 1.13 -6.48
C ARG A 110 -16.22 1.82 -5.29
N ILE A 111 -17.57 1.73 -5.17
CA ILE A 111 -18.33 2.35 -4.07
C ILE A 111 -17.89 1.75 -2.74
N ARG A 112 -17.88 0.42 -2.63
CA ARG A 112 -17.42 -0.28 -1.43
C ARG A 112 -15.99 0.11 -1.04
N GLY A 113 -15.08 0.19 -2.03
CA GLY A 113 -13.70 0.60 -1.77
C GLY A 113 -13.60 2.03 -1.22
N LEU A 114 -14.48 2.96 -1.63
CA LEU A 114 -14.57 4.30 -1.06
C LEU A 114 -15.12 4.28 0.37
N GLU A 115 -16.14 3.48 0.66
CA GLU A 115 -16.72 3.31 2.01
C GLU A 115 -15.67 2.80 2.99
N LEU A 116 -14.92 1.77 2.61
CA LEU A 116 -13.84 1.19 3.44
C LEU A 116 -12.69 2.17 3.69
N ARG A 117 -12.30 2.95 2.68
CA ARG A 117 -11.27 4.01 2.83
C ARG A 117 -11.75 5.13 3.75
N LEU A 118 -13.02 5.51 3.70
CA LEU A 118 -13.61 6.49 4.60
C LEU A 118 -13.69 5.98 6.05
N GLU A 119 -13.97 4.69 6.27
CA GLU A 119 -13.88 4.06 7.59
C GLU A 119 -12.44 4.11 8.12
N ALA A 120 -11.48 3.78 7.27
CA ALA A 120 -10.05 3.86 7.62
C ALA A 120 -9.63 5.29 7.96
N LEU A 121 -10.04 6.30 7.16
CA LEU A 121 -9.79 7.72 7.44
C LEU A 121 -10.36 8.13 8.79
N GLN A 122 -11.62 7.79 9.08
CA GLN A 122 -12.28 8.11 10.36
C GLN A 122 -11.57 7.43 11.54
N THR A 123 -11.15 6.17 11.37
CA THR A 123 -10.38 5.43 12.36
C THR A 123 -9.03 6.10 12.62
N ARG A 124 -8.32 6.49 11.56
CA ARG A 124 -7.04 7.19 11.70
C ARG A 124 -7.17 8.54 12.37
N ILE A 125 -8.25 9.29 12.09
CA ILE A 125 -8.57 10.54 12.80
C ILE A 125 -8.79 10.27 14.31
N ALA A 126 -9.58 9.25 14.66
CA ALA A 126 -9.85 8.89 16.05
C ALA A 126 -8.55 8.54 16.80
N LEU A 127 -7.66 7.75 16.20
CA LEU A 127 -6.34 7.43 16.76
C LEU A 127 -5.49 8.69 16.97
N ASN A 128 -5.46 9.60 16.00
CA ASN A 128 -4.75 10.88 16.13
C ASN A 128 -5.35 11.81 17.21
N GLN A 129 -6.61 11.60 17.57
CA GLN A 129 -7.29 12.29 18.67
C GLN A 129 -7.13 11.59 20.02
N GLY A 130 -6.37 10.49 20.07
CA GLY A 130 -6.06 9.74 21.29
C GLY A 130 -7.09 8.68 21.66
N SER A 131 -7.92 8.22 20.71
CA SER A 131 -8.80 7.08 20.97
C SER A 131 -7.97 5.80 21.15
N GLU A 132 -8.33 5.00 22.12
CA GLU A 132 -7.78 3.66 22.32
C GLU A 132 -8.64 2.67 21.52
N ILE A 133 -8.01 1.92 20.62
CA ILE A 133 -8.63 0.89 19.79
C ILE A 133 -7.74 -0.35 19.87
N ASP A 134 -8.32 -1.50 20.18
CA ASP A 134 -7.58 -2.76 20.23
C ASP A 134 -6.98 -3.10 18.87
N PHE A 135 -5.82 -3.75 18.86
CA PHE A 135 -5.03 -4.04 17.67
C PHE A 135 -5.83 -4.73 16.56
N ASP A 136 -6.65 -5.72 16.89
CA ASP A 136 -7.44 -6.47 15.92
C ASP A 136 -8.60 -5.64 15.38
N ASP A 137 -9.29 -4.87 16.22
CA ASP A 137 -10.32 -3.91 15.80
C ASP A 137 -9.73 -2.80 14.93
N GLU A 138 -8.55 -2.31 15.28
CA GLU A 138 -7.83 -1.31 14.48
C GLU A 138 -7.47 -1.87 13.11
N SER A 139 -6.86 -3.06 13.06
CA SER A 139 -6.46 -3.67 11.80
C SER A 139 -7.66 -3.98 10.89
N MET A 140 -8.79 -4.40 11.48
CA MET A 140 -10.03 -4.62 10.73
C MET A 140 -10.56 -3.32 10.11
N ARG A 141 -10.55 -2.21 10.84
CA ARG A 141 -11.07 -0.92 10.35
C ARG A 141 -10.13 -0.22 9.38
N LEU A 142 -8.81 -0.39 9.55
CA LEU A 142 -7.82 0.24 8.66
C LEU A 142 -7.55 -0.59 7.41
N PHE A 143 -7.48 -1.91 7.54
CA PHE A 143 -6.98 -2.80 6.50
C PHE A 143 -7.98 -3.87 6.08
N GLU A 144 -9.21 -3.87 6.64
CA GLU A 144 -10.26 -4.88 6.40
C GLU A 144 -9.75 -6.31 6.65
N ALA A 145 -8.88 -6.48 7.62
CA ALA A 145 -8.23 -7.76 7.89
C ALA A 145 -7.79 -7.87 9.36
N THR A 146 -7.84 -9.10 9.90
CA THR A 146 -7.28 -9.43 11.20
C THR A 146 -6.34 -10.62 11.06
N ALA A 147 -5.07 -10.44 11.43
CA ALA A 147 -4.08 -11.50 11.33
C ALA A 147 -4.35 -12.60 12.38
N PRO A 148 -4.10 -13.89 12.03
CA PRO A 148 -4.28 -15.00 12.96
C PRO A 148 -3.41 -14.84 14.21
N HIS A 149 -3.87 -15.40 15.33
CA HIS A 149 -3.14 -15.45 16.58
C HIS A 149 -2.23 -16.68 16.65
N HIS A 150 -1.03 -16.50 17.15
CA HIS A 150 -0.08 -17.56 17.40
C HIS A 150 0.49 -17.46 18.82
N ASP A 151 0.53 -18.58 19.51
CA ASP A 151 1.14 -18.66 20.84
C ASP A 151 2.65 -18.97 20.77
N ALA A 152 3.33 -18.94 21.90
CA ALA A 152 4.75 -19.23 21.99
C ALA A 152 5.11 -20.63 21.46
N ALA A 153 4.25 -21.63 21.66
CA ALA A 153 4.50 -23.02 21.25
C ALA A 153 4.62 -23.12 19.72
N HIS A 154 3.81 -22.35 18.98
CA HIS A 154 3.91 -22.28 17.51
C HIS A 154 5.33 -21.83 17.06
N PHE A 155 5.88 -20.81 17.69
CA PHE A 155 7.21 -20.31 17.33
C PHE A 155 8.32 -21.25 17.81
N GLU A 156 8.16 -21.90 18.97
CA GLU A 156 9.11 -22.87 19.50
C GLU A 156 9.29 -24.08 18.55
N GLU A 157 8.23 -24.53 17.87
CA GLU A 157 8.31 -25.59 16.87
C GLU A 157 9.16 -25.17 15.66
N ILE A 158 9.07 -23.90 15.22
CA ILE A 158 9.87 -23.38 14.12
C ILE A 158 11.32 -23.17 14.56
N LEU A 159 11.53 -22.63 15.76
CA LEU A 159 12.87 -22.48 16.35
C LEU A 159 13.61 -23.81 16.48
N ALA A 160 12.91 -24.89 16.86
CA ALA A 160 13.49 -26.24 16.90
C ALA A 160 13.95 -26.73 15.51
N GLN A 161 13.23 -26.38 14.45
CA GLN A 161 13.65 -26.69 13.06
C GLN A 161 14.89 -25.88 12.66
N ILE A 162 14.98 -24.61 13.06
CA ILE A 162 16.17 -23.77 12.81
C ILE A 162 17.37 -24.31 13.59
N ASP A 163 17.16 -24.72 14.83
CA ASP A 163 18.21 -25.32 15.67
C ASP A 163 18.78 -26.60 15.03
N ALA A 164 17.91 -27.47 14.51
CA ALA A 164 18.31 -28.68 13.79
C ALA A 164 19.03 -28.38 12.47
N LEU A 165 18.66 -27.29 11.77
CA LEU A 165 19.29 -26.86 10.52
C LEU A 165 20.71 -26.29 10.74
N LEU A 166 20.94 -25.61 11.86
CA LEU A 166 22.19 -24.99 12.25
C LEU A 166 22.72 -25.54 13.58
N PRO A 167 23.15 -26.81 13.64
CA PRO A 167 23.63 -27.40 14.88
C PRO A 167 24.88 -26.68 15.41
N GLY A 168 25.01 -26.57 16.77
CA GLY A 168 26.15 -25.97 17.45
C GLY A 168 25.90 -25.85 18.94
N GLU A 169 26.90 -25.43 19.70
CA GLU A 169 26.84 -25.27 21.16
C GLU A 169 26.49 -23.82 21.57
N GLU A 170 26.71 -22.85 20.66
CA GLU A 170 26.40 -21.44 20.88
C GLU A 170 24.87 -21.21 20.86
N PRO A 171 24.37 -20.15 21.49
CA PRO A 171 22.97 -19.76 21.44
C PRO A 171 22.46 -19.65 19.99
N LEU A 172 21.22 -20.08 19.75
CA LEU A 172 20.64 -20.12 18.41
C LEU A 172 20.71 -18.76 17.66
N PRO A 173 20.42 -17.62 18.28
CA PRO A 173 20.55 -16.31 17.60
C PRO A 173 21.95 -16.03 17.08
N GLU A 174 22.98 -16.40 17.86
CA GLU A 174 24.40 -16.20 17.48
C GLU A 174 24.78 -17.08 16.29
N ARG A 175 24.34 -18.34 16.28
CA ARG A 175 24.57 -19.27 15.15
C ARG A 175 23.89 -18.78 13.87
N VAL A 176 22.64 -18.32 13.99
CA VAL A 176 21.88 -17.75 12.85
C VAL A 176 22.58 -16.51 12.32
N GLU A 177 23.01 -15.59 13.18
CA GLU A 177 23.70 -14.38 12.77
C GLU A 177 25.05 -14.69 12.12
N ALA A 178 25.86 -15.55 12.72
CA ALA A 178 27.17 -15.97 12.20
C ALA A 178 27.04 -16.64 10.83
N PHE A 179 26.00 -17.48 10.66
CA PHE A 179 25.74 -18.13 9.38
C PHE A 179 25.30 -17.12 8.31
N ARG A 180 24.37 -16.22 8.62
CA ARG A 180 23.87 -15.19 7.69
C ARG A 180 24.93 -14.20 7.26
N LYS A 181 25.87 -13.83 8.12
CA LYS A 181 26.97 -12.88 7.80
C LYS A 181 27.80 -13.31 6.57
N GLN A 182 27.83 -14.61 6.23
CA GLN A 182 28.53 -15.12 5.05
C GLN A 182 27.89 -14.68 3.73
N PHE A 183 26.66 -14.17 3.77
CA PHE A 183 25.84 -13.80 2.61
C PHE A 183 25.63 -12.28 2.48
N ILE A 184 26.41 -11.49 3.21
CA ILE A 184 26.40 -10.02 3.09
C ILE A 184 27.04 -9.63 1.75
N ILE A 185 26.35 -8.80 0.98
CA ILE A 185 26.88 -8.22 -0.26
C ILE A 185 27.96 -7.21 0.10
N PRO A 186 29.20 -7.32 -0.45
CA PRO A 186 30.20 -6.28 -0.29
C PRO A 186 29.75 -4.93 -0.85
N ASP A 187 30.07 -3.82 -0.17
CA ASP A 187 29.60 -2.48 -0.54
C ASP A 187 29.97 -2.11 -1.99
N ASP A 188 31.15 -2.52 -2.47
CA ASP A 188 31.62 -2.28 -3.84
C ASP A 188 30.87 -3.12 -4.89
N ARG A 189 29.98 -4.01 -4.48
CA ARG A 189 29.14 -4.87 -5.32
C ARG A 189 27.64 -4.57 -5.22
N LEU A 190 27.25 -3.80 -4.22
CA LEU A 190 25.84 -3.56 -3.88
C LEU A 190 25.04 -3.09 -5.12
N ALA A 191 25.49 -2.04 -5.77
CA ALA A 191 24.79 -1.47 -6.94
C ALA A 191 24.64 -2.49 -8.06
N SER A 192 25.72 -3.18 -8.46
CA SER A 192 25.66 -4.14 -9.56
C SER A 192 24.77 -5.34 -9.27
N VAL A 193 24.72 -5.79 -8.01
CA VAL A 193 23.86 -6.91 -7.59
C VAL A 193 22.38 -6.51 -7.59
N PHE A 194 22.06 -5.32 -7.06
CA PHE A 194 20.69 -4.80 -7.06
C PHE A 194 20.17 -4.49 -8.47
N GLU A 195 20.99 -3.88 -9.32
CA GLU A 195 20.64 -3.62 -10.72
C GLU A 195 20.34 -4.92 -11.47
N ALA A 196 21.20 -5.95 -11.34
CA ALA A 196 20.97 -7.24 -11.98
C ALA A 196 19.68 -7.93 -11.46
N ALA A 197 19.42 -7.87 -10.16
CA ALA A 197 18.21 -8.43 -9.58
C ALA A 197 16.96 -7.73 -10.09
N LEU A 198 16.94 -6.39 -10.10
CA LEU A 198 15.79 -5.60 -10.53
C LEU A 198 15.49 -5.79 -12.03
N GLU A 199 16.54 -5.82 -12.87
CA GLU A 199 16.40 -6.11 -14.30
C GLU A 199 15.81 -7.51 -14.54
N GLU A 200 16.18 -8.52 -13.77
CA GLU A 200 15.59 -9.86 -13.89
C GLU A 200 14.15 -9.89 -13.39
N CYS A 201 13.81 -9.23 -12.28
CA CYS A 201 12.43 -9.04 -11.82
C CYS A 201 11.58 -8.41 -12.93
N ARG A 202 12.08 -7.32 -13.53
CA ARG A 202 11.43 -6.62 -14.64
C ARG A 202 11.25 -7.53 -15.87
N ARG A 203 12.30 -8.21 -16.30
CA ARG A 203 12.26 -9.11 -17.46
C ARG A 203 11.21 -10.21 -17.31
N ARG A 204 11.10 -10.82 -16.11
CA ARG A 204 10.12 -11.85 -15.81
C ARG A 204 8.70 -11.30 -15.79
N THR A 205 8.50 -10.17 -15.16
CA THR A 205 7.20 -9.50 -15.08
C THR A 205 6.66 -9.11 -16.45
N LEU A 206 7.50 -8.53 -17.33
CA LEU A 206 7.10 -8.12 -18.67
C LEU A 206 6.79 -9.27 -19.62
N GLN A 207 7.01 -10.52 -19.24
CA GLN A 207 6.51 -11.68 -19.99
C GLN A 207 4.99 -11.88 -19.81
N HIS A 208 4.41 -11.31 -18.75
CA HIS A 208 3.01 -11.52 -18.36
C HIS A 208 2.20 -10.23 -18.25
N ILE A 209 2.86 -9.10 -17.99
CA ILE A 209 2.21 -7.80 -17.75
C ILE A 209 2.66 -6.79 -18.80
N ASP A 210 1.69 -6.22 -19.51
CA ASP A 210 1.92 -5.08 -20.41
C ASP A 210 1.91 -3.77 -19.60
N LEU A 211 3.07 -3.17 -19.42
CA LEU A 211 3.23 -1.83 -18.86
C LEU A 211 3.36 -0.78 -19.98
N PRO A 212 3.10 0.51 -19.67
CA PRO A 212 3.31 1.59 -20.63
C PRO A 212 4.74 1.58 -21.20
N ALA A 213 4.89 1.77 -22.51
CA ALA A 213 6.20 1.71 -23.16
C ALA A 213 7.22 2.76 -22.67
N HIS A 214 6.75 3.79 -21.97
CA HIS A 214 7.56 4.85 -21.37
C HIS A 214 7.83 4.63 -19.88
N GLU A 215 7.36 3.48 -19.32
CA GLU A 215 7.61 3.17 -17.91
C GLU A 215 9.12 3.18 -17.61
N SER A 216 9.44 3.68 -16.42
CA SER A 216 10.84 3.82 -16.03
C SER A 216 11.00 3.84 -14.51
N PHE A 217 12.20 3.54 -14.06
CA PHE A 217 12.60 3.66 -12.68
C PHE A 217 14.03 4.19 -12.57
N SER A 218 14.36 4.70 -11.39
CA SER A 218 15.72 4.98 -10.97
C SER A 218 15.97 4.41 -9.59
N ILE A 219 17.22 4.05 -9.28
CA ILE A 219 17.62 3.55 -7.96
C ILE A 219 18.50 4.60 -7.28
N GLU A 220 18.22 4.84 -5.99
CA GLU A 220 19.02 5.69 -5.13
C GLU A 220 19.38 4.93 -3.84
N TYR A 221 20.64 5.03 -3.42
CA TYR A 221 21.11 4.45 -2.15
C TYR A 221 21.12 5.55 -1.09
N VAL A 222 20.39 5.33 0.01
CA VAL A 222 20.13 6.32 1.05
C VAL A 222 20.53 5.79 2.43
N THR A 223 20.65 6.70 3.40
CA THR A 223 20.90 6.41 4.82
C THR A 223 19.94 7.19 5.71
N ASN A 224 19.89 6.84 7.00
CA ASN A 224 19.08 7.51 8.01
C ASN A 224 17.57 7.44 7.68
N LYS A 225 17.12 6.25 7.25
CA LYS A 225 15.71 5.99 6.97
C LYS A 225 15.16 4.90 7.88
N PRO A 226 13.85 4.94 8.24
CA PRO A 226 13.23 3.91 9.09
C PRO A 226 12.97 2.60 8.34
N TRP A 227 12.96 2.61 7.02
CA TRP A 227 12.64 1.47 6.13
C TRP A 227 13.89 0.91 5.44
N SER A 228 13.80 -0.28 4.86
CA SER A 228 14.88 -0.98 4.13
C SER A 228 14.90 -0.68 2.64
N GLY A 229 13.74 -0.50 2.03
CA GLY A 229 13.50 -0.08 0.66
C GLY A 229 12.25 0.78 0.63
N TYR A 230 12.09 1.58 -0.42
CA TYR A 230 10.91 2.40 -0.61
C TYR A 230 10.73 2.74 -2.09
N ASN A 231 9.49 2.72 -2.57
CA ASN A 231 9.11 3.14 -3.92
C ASN A 231 8.39 4.48 -3.88
N TRP A 232 9.00 5.52 -4.39
CA TRP A 232 8.36 6.79 -4.68
C TRP A 232 7.73 6.74 -6.07
N TYR A 233 6.44 6.43 -6.15
CA TYR A 233 5.73 6.54 -7.40
C TYR A 233 5.43 8.00 -7.74
N GLN A 234 5.87 8.45 -8.93
CA GLN A 234 5.83 9.86 -9.33
C GLN A 234 4.74 10.15 -10.39
N GLY A 235 3.89 9.15 -10.69
CA GLY A 235 2.97 9.22 -11.82
C GLY A 235 3.66 8.99 -13.16
N ASN A 236 2.86 8.89 -14.21
CA ASN A 236 3.34 8.66 -15.58
C ASN A 236 4.23 7.40 -15.70
N ALA A 237 3.84 6.34 -14.98
CA ALA A 237 4.57 5.07 -14.87
C ALA A 237 6.06 5.24 -14.54
N ASN A 238 6.41 6.15 -13.66
CA ASN A 238 7.79 6.41 -13.24
C ASN A 238 7.94 6.28 -11.72
N SER A 239 9.02 5.61 -11.27
CA SER A 239 9.34 5.43 -9.84
C SER A 239 10.78 5.78 -9.52
N LEU A 240 10.98 6.37 -8.32
CA LEU A 240 12.28 6.41 -7.66
C LEU A 240 12.31 5.33 -6.59
N ILE A 241 13.15 4.31 -6.77
CA ILE A 241 13.34 3.23 -5.80
C ILE A 241 14.52 3.59 -4.91
N GLN A 242 14.29 3.69 -3.61
CA GLN A 242 15.34 3.97 -2.64
C GLN A 242 15.70 2.71 -1.85
N VAL A 243 16.99 2.42 -1.72
CA VAL A 243 17.53 1.31 -0.92
C VAL A 243 18.31 1.90 0.25
N ASN A 244 17.86 1.63 1.47
CA ASN A 244 18.54 2.09 2.68
C ASN A 244 19.74 1.20 2.99
N THR A 245 20.93 1.80 3.14
CA THR A 245 22.21 1.13 3.38
C THR A 245 22.73 1.27 4.81
N ASP A 246 21.90 1.72 5.77
CA ASP A 246 22.29 1.81 7.18
C ASP A 246 22.70 0.46 7.77
N LEU A 247 22.09 -0.62 7.29
CA LEU A 247 22.41 -1.98 7.68
C LEU A 247 22.92 -2.77 6.48
N PRO A 248 23.85 -3.74 6.71
CA PRO A 248 24.33 -4.61 5.64
C PRO A 248 23.19 -5.26 4.87
N LYS A 249 23.31 -5.32 3.54
CA LYS A 249 22.38 -6.01 2.66
C LYS A 249 22.86 -7.43 2.37
N TYR A 250 21.97 -8.38 2.54
CA TYR A 250 22.23 -9.78 2.23
C TYR A 250 21.89 -10.07 0.78
N ILE A 251 22.45 -11.13 0.23
CA ILE A 251 22.26 -11.48 -1.20
C ILE A 251 20.79 -11.60 -1.59
N GLN A 252 19.95 -12.21 -0.74
CA GLN A 252 18.51 -12.35 -0.98
C GLN A 252 17.75 -11.01 -0.97
N ASP A 253 18.31 -9.96 -0.35
CA ASP A 253 17.67 -8.64 -0.31
C ASP A 253 17.60 -8.01 -1.69
N ALA A 254 18.52 -8.35 -2.60
CA ALA A 254 18.55 -7.81 -3.95
C ALA A 254 17.30 -8.21 -4.76
N VAL A 255 16.96 -9.51 -4.82
CA VAL A 255 15.72 -9.97 -5.48
C VAL A 255 14.51 -9.56 -4.65
N ARG A 256 14.54 -9.74 -3.32
CA ARG A 256 13.41 -9.41 -2.46
C ARG A 256 12.99 -7.95 -2.59
N LEU A 257 13.92 -7.00 -2.43
CA LEU A 257 13.61 -5.58 -2.54
C LEU A 257 13.42 -5.16 -4.00
N GLY A 258 14.22 -5.68 -4.94
CA GLY A 258 14.07 -5.37 -6.35
C GLY A 258 12.69 -5.75 -6.91
N CYS A 259 12.18 -6.94 -6.59
CA CYS A 259 10.84 -7.33 -7.01
C CYS A 259 9.75 -6.58 -6.21
N HIS A 260 9.93 -6.41 -4.90
CA HIS A 260 8.95 -5.76 -4.03
C HIS A 260 8.74 -4.29 -4.39
N GLU A 261 9.84 -3.51 -4.49
CA GLU A 261 9.74 -2.09 -4.86
C GLU A 261 9.50 -1.88 -6.36
N GLY A 262 9.98 -2.81 -7.20
CA GLY A 262 9.92 -2.72 -8.65
C GLY A 262 8.86 -3.62 -9.28
N TYR A 263 9.28 -4.79 -9.75
CA TYR A 263 8.51 -5.64 -10.65
C TYR A 263 8.43 -7.09 -10.12
N PRO A 264 7.21 -7.62 -9.87
CA PRO A 264 5.88 -7.05 -10.11
C PRO A 264 5.28 -6.29 -8.93
N GLY A 265 6.11 -5.73 -8.01
CA GLY A 265 5.67 -5.08 -6.78
C GLY A 265 5.11 -3.66 -6.98
N HIS A 266 5.50 -2.74 -6.07
CA HIS A 266 4.89 -1.40 -5.96
C HIS A 266 4.92 -0.59 -7.25
N HIS A 267 6.02 -0.59 -8.01
CA HIS A 267 6.07 0.12 -9.30
C HIS A 267 5.01 -0.40 -10.27
N THR A 268 4.94 -1.72 -10.44
CA THR A 268 3.97 -2.36 -11.34
C THR A 268 2.54 -2.11 -10.89
N TYR A 269 2.26 -2.22 -9.58
CA TYR A 269 0.95 -1.96 -8.99
C TYR A 269 0.47 -0.54 -9.28
N ASN A 270 1.28 0.47 -8.95
CA ASN A 270 0.92 1.86 -9.16
C ASN A 270 0.77 2.20 -10.65
N ALA A 271 1.65 1.69 -11.52
CA ALA A 271 1.55 1.90 -12.97
C ALA A 271 0.27 1.29 -13.57
N LEU A 272 -0.16 0.11 -13.09
CA LEU A 272 -1.41 -0.51 -13.53
C LEU A 272 -2.64 0.25 -13.00
N LEU A 273 -2.65 0.68 -11.73
CA LEU A 273 -3.73 1.51 -11.20
C LEU A 273 -3.87 2.81 -11.99
N GLU A 274 -2.76 3.52 -12.24
CA GLU A 274 -2.78 4.73 -13.04
C GLU A 274 -3.31 4.46 -14.45
N GLN A 275 -2.77 3.46 -15.16
CA GLN A 275 -3.15 3.15 -16.52
C GLN A 275 -4.61 2.71 -16.65
N LYS A 276 -5.06 1.79 -15.78
CA LYS A 276 -6.37 1.13 -15.93
C LYS A 276 -7.50 1.90 -15.27
N LEU A 277 -7.27 2.46 -14.08
CA LEU A 277 -8.33 3.10 -13.30
C LEU A 277 -8.31 4.61 -13.44
N VAL A 278 -7.15 5.27 -13.25
CA VAL A 278 -7.09 6.75 -13.34
C VAL A 278 -7.25 7.22 -14.76
N LEU A 279 -6.39 6.77 -15.68
CA LEU A 279 -6.42 7.21 -17.08
C LEU A 279 -7.50 6.49 -17.89
N GLY A 280 -7.72 5.20 -17.65
CA GLY A 280 -8.65 4.37 -18.40
C GLY A 280 -10.11 4.59 -18.03
N LYS A 281 -10.43 4.87 -16.76
CA LYS A 281 -11.81 5.03 -16.25
C LYS A 281 -12.10 6.43 -15.68
N GLY A 282 -11.09 7.27 -15.48
CA GLY A 282 -11.25 8.57 -14.84
C GLY A 282 -11.45 8.48 -13.31
N TRP A 283 -11.11 7.35 -12.69
CA TRP A 283 -11.29 7.10 -11.26
C TRP A 283 -10.15 7.72 -10.45
N LEU A 284 -10.30 9.00 -10.13
CA LEU A 284 -9.26 9.81 -9.52
C LEU A 284 -8.87 9.40 -8.10
N GLU A 285 -9.73 8.69 -7.37
CA GLU A 285 -9.41 8.16 -6.04
C GLU A 285 -8.17 7.27 -6.04
N PHE A 286 -7.84 6.62 -7.18
CA PHE A 286 -6.65 5.78 -7.34
C PHE A 286 -5.38 6.58 -7.69
N SER A 287 -5.47 7.91 -7.81
CA SER A 287 -4.30 8.79 -7.90
C SER A 287 -3.73 9.19 -6.53
N LEU A 288 -4.39 8.76 -5.46
CA LEU A 288 -3.98 8.98 -4.08
C LEU A 288 -3.85 7.62 -3.37
N TYR A 289 -2.74 7.43 -2.66
CA TYR A 289 -2.50 6.24 -1.86
C TYR A 289 -2.46 6.62 -0.37
N PRO A 290 -3.56 6.39 0.38
CA PRO A 290 -3.53 6.54 1.83
C PRO A 290 -2.84 5.34 2.45
N LEU A 291 -1.80 5.58 3.25
CA LEU A 291 -1.00 4.52 3.85
C LEU A 291 -1.81 3.63 4.82
N PHE A 292 -2.70 4.27 5.60
CA PHE A 292 -3.57 3.56 6.54
C PHE A 292 -4.94 3.30 5.90
N SER A 293 -4.97 2.34 4.96
CA SER A 293 -6.18 1.97 4.22
C SER A 293 -6.12 0.50 3.76
N PRO A 294 -7.26 -0.11 3.37
CA PRO A 294 -7.26 -1.46 2.83
C PRO A 294 -6.37 -1.65 1.60
N GLN A 295 -6.11 -0.58 0.86
CA GLN A 295 -5.19 -0.59 -0.27
C GLN A 295 -3.77 -0.99 0.14
N SER A 296 -3.32 -0.62 1.35
CA SER A 296 -1.97 -0.94 1.82
C SER A 296 -1.77 -2.43 2.04
N LEU A 297 -2.77 -3.15 2.52
CA LEU A 297 -2.67 -4.60 2.68
C LEU A 297 -2.50 -5.29 1.32
N ILE A 298 -3.23 -4.84 0.30
CA ILE A 298 -3.08 -5.35 -1.07
C ILE A 298 -1.73 -4.97 -1.65
N ALA A 299 -1.30 -3.71 -1.48
CA ALA A 299 -0.03 -3.22 -2.01
C ALA A 299 1.17 -4.00 -1.43
N GLU A 300 1.25 -4.12 -0.09
CA GLU A 300 2.31 -4.86 0.59
C GLU A 300 2.22 -6.37 0.34
N GLY A 301 1.01 -6.91 0.43
CA GLY A 301 0.77 -8.34 0.19
C GLY A 301 1.14 -8.74 -1.23
N SER A 302 0.72 -7.97 -2.24
CA SER A 302 1.05 -8.24 -3.64
C SER A 302 2.53 -8.01 -3.96
N ALA A 303 3.17 -7.00 -3.38
CA ALA A 303 4.60 -6.78 -3.55
C ALA A 303 5.43 -7.93 -2.99
N ASN A 304 5.06 -8.46 -1.80
CA ASN A 304 5.73 -9.61 -1.20
C ASN A 304 5.45 -10.93 -1.94
N TYR A 305 4.21 -11.19 -2.34
CA TYR A 305 3.86 -12.41 -3.09
C TYR A 305 4.40 -12.37 -4.52
N GLY A 306 4.48 -11.19 -5.13
CA GLY A 306 5.04 -10.98 -6.46
C GLY A 306 6.46 -11.52 -6.63
N VAL A 307 7.25 -11.54 -5.55
CA VAL A 307 8.58 -12.16 -5.54
C VAL A 307 8.48 -13.66 -5.85
N ASP A 308 7.55 -14.36 -5.19
CA ASP A 308 7.35 -15.80 -5.34
C ASP A 308 6.70 -16.13 -6.71
N LEU A 309 5.85 -15.23 -7.20
CA LEU A 309 5.22 -15.37 -8.53
C LEU A 309 6.23 -15.18 -9.65
N ALA A 310 7.13 -14.19 -9.54
CA ALA A 310 8.20 -13.94 -10.52
C ALA A 310 9.29 -15.02 -10.50
N PHE A 311 9.51 -15.65 -9.35
CA PHE A 311 10.51 -16.70 -9.16
C PHE A 311 9.90 -17.93 -8.49
N PRO A 312 9.08 -18.72 -9.22
CA PRO A 312 8.38 -19.86 -8.64
C PRO A 312 9.34 -20.97 -8.21
N ALA A 313 8.97 -21.69 -7.16
CA ALA A 313 9.70 -22.82 -6.61
C ALA A 313 11.17 -22.50 -6.31
N ASN A 314 12.11 -23.26 -6.89
CA ASN A 314 13.56 -23.08 -6.68
C ASN A 314 14.21 -22.08 -7.62
N GLU A 315 13.46 -21.46 -8.56
CA GLU A 315 14.05 -20.59 -9.58
C GLU A 315 14.77 -19.39 -9.00
N ARG A 316 14.31 -18.88 -7.86
CA ARG A 316 14.99 -17.81 -7.15
C ARG A 316 16.38 -18.24 -6.65
N VAL A 317 16.46 -19.40 -6.00
CA VAL A 317 17.72 -19.94 -5.46
C VAL A 317 18.69 -20.22 -6.60
N GLU A 318 18.21 -20.79 -7.71
CA GLU A 318 19.00 -21.07 -8.91
C GLU A 318 19.54 -19.79 -9.53
N TYR A 319 18.67 -18.80 -9.77
CA TYR A 319 19.08 -17.50 -10.33
C TYR A 319 20.09 -16.79 -9.44
N GLU A 320 19.80 -16.65 -8.14
CA GLU A 320 20.70 -15.97 -7.22
C GLU A 320 22.06 -16.68 -7.16
N ARG A 321 22.07 -18.01 -7.07
CA ARG A 321 23.30 -18.82 -7.04
C ARG A 321 24.11 -18.72 -8.32
N GLU A 322 23.48 -18.72 -9.49
CA GLU A 322 24.16 -18.71 -10.78
C GLU A 322 24.60 -17.32 -11.22
N HIS A 323 23.87 -16.27 -10.84
CA HIS A 323 24.09 -14.90 -11.30
C HIS A 323 24.52 -13.93 -10.20
N LEU A 324 23.82 -13.90 -9.06
CA LEU A 324 24.09 -12.88 -8.05
C LEU A 324 25.25 -13.24 -7.13
N PHE A 325 25.39 -14.52 -6.72
CA PHE A 325 26.53 -14.94 -5.89
C PHE A 325 27.89 -14.67 -6.55
N PRO A 326 28.11 -15.03 -7.83
CA PRO A 326 29.36 -14.68 -8.53
C PRO A 326 29.57 -13.17 -8.65
N LEU A 327 28.50 -12.40 -8.93
CA LEU A 327 28.53 -10.95 -9.05
C LEU A 327 28.92 -10.28 -7.73
N ALA A 328 28.40 -10.80 -6.61
CA ALA A 328 28.72 -10.38 -5.25
C ALA A 328 30.05 -10.98 -4.74
N ARG A 329 30.70 -11.88 -5.48
CA ARG A 329 31.89 -12.65 -5.07
C ARG A 329 31.66 -13.46 -3.77
N LEU A 330 30.45 -13.99 -3.60
CA LEU A 330 30.09 -14.84 -2.48
C LEU A 330 30.24 -16.33 -2.84
N ASN A 331 30.50 -17.13 -1.81
CA ASN A 331 30.55 -18.58 -1.97
C ASN A 331 29.13 -19.17 -1.91
N ALA A 332 28.75 -19.95 -2.92
CA ALA A 332 27.45 -20.57 -3.04
C ALA A 332 27.33 -21.96 -2.36
N ASP A 333 28.39 -22.49 -1.74
CA ASP A 333 28.41 -23.85 -1.17
C ASP A 333 27.30 -24.09 -0.13
N HIS A 334 26.89 -23.04 0.57
CA HIS A 334 25.84 -23.11 1.60
C HIS A 334 24.51 -22.46 1.18
N ALA A 335 24.35 -22.10 -0.09
CA ALA A 335 23.18 -21.38 -0.58
C ALA A 335 21.87 -22.14 -0.26
N GLU A 336 21.80 -23.45 -0.52
CA GLU A 336 20.59 -24.26 -0.25
C GLU A 336 20.17 -24.19 1.23
N ARG A 337 21.12 -24.39 2.14
CA ARG A 337 20.86 -24.26 3.59
C ARG A 337 20.46 -22.85 3.98
N TYR A 338 21.02 -21.85 3.31
CA TYR A 338 20.69 -20.46 3.55
C TYR A 338 19.21 -20.15 3.20
N TYR A 339 18.74 -20.63 2.05
CA TYR A 339 17.35 -20.42 1.66
C TYR A 339 16.35 -21.22 2.50
N GLN A 340 16.72 -22.45 2.95
CA GLN A 340 15.95 -23.17 3.95
C GLN A 340 15.84 -22.40 5.27
N LEU A 341 16.93 -21.77 5.72
CA LEU A 341 16.89 -20.90 6.89
C LEU A 341 15.96 -19.68 6.66
N LEU A 342 16.04 -19.03 5.50
CA LEU A 342 15.19 -17.87 5.19
C LEU A 342 13.71 -18.21 5.16
N GLU A 343 13.34 -19.40 4.66
CA GLU A 343 11.96 -19.88 4.71
C GLU A 343 11.46 -20.02 6.16
N LEU A 344 12.27 -20.64 7.04
CA LEU A 344 11.92 -20.78 8.45
C LEU A 344 11.86 -19.44 9.17
N LEU A 345 12.81 -18.54 8.91
CA LEU A 345 12.78 -17.16 9.45
C LEU A 345 11.55 -16.38 8.97
N GLY A 346 11.09 -16.63 7.74
CA GLY A 346 9.85 -16.06 7.21
C GLY A 346 8.62 -16.45 8.03
N LYS A 347 8.55 -17.72 8.48
CA LYS A 347 7.47 -18.22 9.35
C LYS A 347 7.48 -17.58 10.75
N LEU A 348 8.65 -17.14 11.23
CA LEU A 348 8.75 -16.41 12.50
C LEU A 348 8.28 -14.94 12.42
N ASN A 349 8.02 -14.39 11.22
CA ASN A 349 7.58 -12.99 11.09
C ASN A 349 6.25 -12.70 11.81
N TYR A 350 5.39 -13.71 12.00
CA TYR A 350 4.16 -13.57 12.78
C TYR A 350 4.42 -13.27 14.27
N ALA A 351 5.60 -13.58 14.80
CA ALA A 351 5.97 -13.15 16.15
C ALA A 351 6.01 -11.62 16.28
N GLY A 352 6.24 -10.90 15.17
CA GLY A 352 6.12 -9.45 15.10
C GLY A 352 4.69 -8.95 15.30
N ASN A 353 3.69 -9.65 14.75
CA ASN A 353 2.28 -9.31 14.93
C ASN A 353 1.86 -9.49 16.39
N GLU A 354 2.28 -10.60 17.02
CA GLU A 354 1.97 -10.87 18.44
C GLU A 354 2.63 -9.86 19.38
N ALA A 355 3.89 -9.48 19.11
CA ALA A 355 4.57 -8.42 19.86
C ALA A 355 3.83 -7.08 19.74
N ALA A 356 3.45 -6.70 18.51
CA ALA A 356 2.73 -5.45 18.24
C ALA A 356 1.35 -5.46 18.91
N ARG A 357 0.60 -6.56 18.79
CA ARG A 357 -0.72 -6.74 19.42
C ARG A 357 -0.63 -6.58 20.91
N GLY A 358 0.22 -7.35 21.58
CA GLY A 358 0.35 -7.28 23.04
C GLY A 358 0.83 -5.92 23.55
N TYR A 359 1.76 -5.28 22.83
CA TYR A 359 2.27 -3.95 23.17
C TYR A 359 1.22 -2.85 22.99
N LEU A 360 0.55 -2.81 21.86
CA LEU A 360 -0.43 -1.75 21.52
C LEU A 360 -1.74 -1.89 22.34
N ASN A 361 -2.11 -3.11 22.73
CA ASN A 361 -3.23 -3.35 23.64
C ASN A 361 -2.87 -3.05 25.12
N GLY A 362 -1.58 -2.86 25.41
CA GLY A 362 -1.12 -2.63 26.78
C GLY A 362 -1.03 -3.90 27.64
N ASP A 363 -1.09 -5.09 27.04
CA ASP A 363 -0.94 -6.37 27.73
C ASP A 363 0.51 -6.62 28.17
N ILE A 364 1.47 -6.10 27.38
CA ILE A 364 2.91 -6.14 27.65
C ILE A 364 3.52 -4.76 27.44
N ASP A 365 4.60 -4.47 28.16
CA ASP A 365 5.37 -3.24 27.97
C ASP A 365 6.41 -3.36 26.82
N ALA A 366 7.07 -2.25 26.50
CA ALA A 366 8.06 -2.20 25.42
C ALA A 366 9.24 -3.17 25.62
N GLU A 367 9.70 -3.36 26.88
CA GLU A 367 10.82 -4.27 27.19
C GLU A 367 10.38 -5.73 26.98
N GLN A 368 9.18 -6.08 27.39
CA GLN A 368 8.59 -7.41 27.18
C GLN A 368 8.35 -7.69 25.69
N ALA A 369 7.88 -6.70 24.92
CA ALA A 369 7.71 -6.84 23.47
C ALA A 369 9.06 -7.02 22.75
N GLN A 370 10.09 -6.27 23.14
CA GLN A 370 11.46 -6.46 22.62
C GLN A 370 11.98 -7.86 22.96
N GLN A 371 11.79 -8.32 24.20
CA GLN A 371 12.22 -9.67 24.60
C GLN A 371 11.47 -10.76 23.83
N TRP A 372 10.19 -10.58 23.54
CA TRP A 372 9.41 -11.46 22.68
C TRP A 372 10.01 -11.56 21.28
N LEU A 373 10.35 -10.42 20.66
CA LEU A 373 10.96 -10.37 19.34
C LEU A 373 12.35 -11.04 19.30
N VAL A 374 13.15 -10.85 20.35
CA VAL A 374 14.46 -11.52 20.47
C VAL A 374 14.29 -13.03 20.58
N ASN A 375 13.33 -13.48 21.40
CA ASN A 375 13.11 -14.90 21.66
C ASN A 375 12.46 -15.63 20.48
N TYR A 376 11.45 -15.04 19.86
CA TYR A 376 10.57 -15.74 18.90
C TYR A 376 10.72 -15.29 17.45
N ALA A 377 11.25 -14.10 17.18
CA ALA A 377 11.58 -13.63 15.83
C ALA A 377 13.09 -13.71 15.52
N LEU A 378 13.92 -14.09 16.49
CA LEU A 378 15.40 -14.08 16.39
C LEU A 378 15.97 -12.71 15.97
N TYR A 379 15.33 -11.63 16.44
CA TYR A 379 15.82 -10.28 16.18
C TYR A 379 17.04 -9.95 17.07
N THR A 380 17.95 -9.15 16.53
CA THR A 380 18.95 -8.52 17.41
C THR A 380 18.26 -7.52 18.34
N PRO A 381 18.86 -7.20 19.52
CA PRO A 381 18.29 -6.21 20.43
C PRO A 381 18.01 -4.86 19.73
N GLU A 382 18.92 -4.40 18.86
CA GLU A 382 18.77 -3.15 18.12
C GLU A 382 17.62 -3.21 17.12
N LYS A 383 17.39 -4.36 16.47
CA LYS A 383 16.26 -4.56 15.58
C LYS A 383 14.95 -4.62 16.35
N ALA A 384 14.93 -5.25 17.52
CA ALA A 384 13.76 -5.31 18.40
C ALA A 384 13.36 -3.91 18.89
N GLU A 385 14.33 -3.08 19.31
CA GLU A 385 14.10 -1.67 19.69
C GLU A 385 13.51 -0.85 18.52
N LYS A 386 14.07 -0.99 17.31
CA LYS A 386 13.53 -0.33 16.12
C LYS A 386 12.10 -0.78 15.80
N SER A 387 11.76 -2.04 16.08
CA SER A 387 10.40 -2.56 15.88
C SER A 387 9.39 -1.89 16.81
N ILE A 388 9.75 -1.58 18.06
CA ILE A 388 8.85 -0.81 18.94
C ILE A 388 8.59 0.59 18.37
N SER A 389 9.64 1.28 17.93
CA SER A 389 9.47 2.59 17.27
C SER A 389 8.60 2.51 16.00
N PHE A 390 8.67 1.38 15.28
CA PHE A 390 7.79 1.11 14.14
C PHE A 390 6.33 0.92 14.60
N TYR A 391 6.08 0.16 15.67
CA TYR A 391 4.74 -0.05 16.21
C TYR A 391 4.12 1.25 16.73
N ASP A 392 4.91 2.14 17.34
CA ASP A 392 4.43 3.46 17.77
C ASP A 392 3.92 4.31 16.61
N GLY A 393 4.59 4.27 15.44
CA GLY A 393 4.23 5.08 14.27
C GLY A 393 3.20 4.43 13.34
N TYR A 394 3.36 3.13 13.10
CA TYR A 394 2.62 2.39 12.07
C TYR A 394 1.57 1.42 12.62
N ARG A 395 1.61 1.15 13.93
CA ARG A 395 0.63 0.36 14.68
C ARG A 395 0.34 -1.00 14.03
N SER A 396 -0.94 -1.30 13.74
CA SER A 396 -1.38 -2.56 13.13
C SER A 396 -0.94 -2.76 11.67
N TYR A 397 -0.29 -1.77 11.04
CA TYR A 397 0.25 -1.89 9.67
C TYR A 397 1.16 -3.12 9.47
N VAL A 398 1.80 -3.59 10.54
CA VAL A 398 2.72 -4.75 10.50
C VAL A 398 2.09 -6.00 9.87
N ILE A 399 0.76 -6.18 9.95
CA ILE A 399 0.08 -7.35 9.37
C ILE A 399 0.12 -7.36 7.84
N ASN A 400 0.28 -6.20 7.19
CA ASN A 400 0.26 -6.08 5.74
C ASN A 400 1.40 -6.85 5.07
N TYR A 401 2.55 -6.99 5.76
CA TYR A 401 3.74 -7.64 5.21
C TYR A 401 3.65 -9.17 5.15
N ASN A 402 3.06 -9.79 6.16
CA ASN A 402 2.96 -11.26 6.27
C ASN A 402 1.55 -11.76 5.97
N TYR A 403 0.55 -11.35 6.73
CA TYR A 403 -0.83 -11.77 6.50
C TYR A 403 -1.39 -11.25 5.16
N GLY A 404 -1.03 -10.02 4.76
CA GLY A 404 -1.35 -9.52 3.42
C GLY A 404 -0.77 -10.40 2.31
N LYS A 405 0.49 -10.85 2.46
CA LYS A 405 1.09 -11.83 1.54
C LYS A 405 0.30 -13.12 1.47
N ASP A 406 -0.10 -13.67 2.62
CA ASP A 406 -0.81 -14.95 2.68
C ASP A 406 -2.21 -14.85 2.06
N LEU A 407 -2.92 -13.73 2.24
CA LEU A 407 -4.20 -13.47 1.57
C LEU A 407 -4.04 -13.38 0.05
N VAL A 408 -3.06 -12.62 -0.42
CA VAL A 408 -2.77 -12.52 -1.87
C VAL A 408 -2.36 -13.87 -2.44
N ALA A 409 -1.51 -14.63 -1.73
CA ALA A 409 -1.12 -15.98 -2.14
C ALA A 409 -2.35 -16.88 -2.29
N SER A 410 -3.23 -16.92 -1.28
CA SER A 410 -4.46 -17.71 -1.31
C SER A 410 -5.35 -17.35 -2.49
N TYR A 411 -5.55 -16.05 -2.74
CA TYR A 411 -6.32 -15.57 -3.88
C TYR A 411 -5.72 -15.98 -5.21
N VAL A 412 -4.42 -15.75 -5.42
CA VAL A 412 -3.77 -16.05 -6.71
C VAL A 412 -3.67 -17.54 -6.96
N GLU A 413 -3.31 -18.32 -5.94
CA GLU A 413 -3.14 -19.78 -6.06
C GLU A 413 -4.45 -20.54 -6.21
N ALA A 414 -5.59 -19.96 -5.86
CA ALA A 414 -6.92 -20.48 -6.20
C ALA A 414 -7.11 -20.65 -7.73
N GLY A 415 -6.37 -19.91 -8.57
CA GLY A 415 -6.26 -20.15 -10.01
C GLY A 415 -5.67 -21.51 -10.41
N GLY A 416 -5.19 -22.31 -9.44
CA GLY A 416 -4.64 -23.64 -9.66
C GLY A 416 -3.15 -23.67 -9.99
N ALA A 417 -2.68 -24.79 -10.55
CA ALA A 417 -1.24 -24.99 -10.83
C ALA A 417 -0.75 -24.29 -12.11
N ASP A 418 -1.65 -23.80 -12.96
CA ASP A 418 -1.30 -23.13 -14.20
C ASP A 418 -0.69 -21.73 -13.91
N ALA A 419 0.53 -21.52 -14.37
CA ALA A 419 1.25 -20.25 -14.15
C ALA A 419 0.51 -19.06 -14.81
N GLU A 420 -0.05 -19.24 -16.01
CA GLU A 420 -0.77 -18.20 -16.72
C GLU A 420 -2.04 -17.78 -15.96
N ALA A 421 -2.80 -18.75 -15.44
CA ALA A 421 -3.99 -18.46 -14.62
C ALA A 421 -3.64 -17.68 -13.34
N ARG A 422 -2.50 -18.01 -12.67
CA ARG A 422 -2.01 -17.24 -11.53
C ARG A 422 -1.64 -15.80 -11.89
N TRP A 423 -0.93 -15.60 -12.99
CA TRP A 423 -0.60 -14.26 -13.47
C TRP A 423 -1.85 -13.45 -13.83
N LEU A 424 -2.85 -14.06 -14.46
CA LEU A 424 -4.11 -13.37 -14.78
C LEU A 424 -4.85 -12.92 -13.51
N ARG A 425 -4.93 -13.76 -12.47
CA ARG A 425 -5.52 -13.36 -11.18
C ARG A 425 -4.72 -12.27 -10.49
N PHE A 426 -3.40 -12.35 -10.54
CA PHE A 426 -2.52 -11.32 -10.00
C PHE A 426 -2.69 -9.98 -10.73
N ILE A 427 -2.75 -9.99 -12.05
CA ILE A 427 -3.03 -8.78 -12.87
C ILE A 427 -4.39 -8.19 -12.52
N ARG A 428 -5.43 -9.04 -12.36
CA ARG A 428 -6.76 -8.60 -11.93
C ARG A 428 -6.68 -7.89 -10.57
N LEU A 429 -5.97 -8.46 -9.63
CA LEU A 429 -5.74 -7.85 -8.31
C LEU A 429 -5.09 -6.46 -8.43
N LEU A 430 -4.02 -6.33 -9.22
CA LEU A 430 -3.26 -5.09 -9.37
C LEU A 430 -3.99 -4.01 -10.20
N SER A 431 -5.04 -4.36 -10.94
CA SER A 431 -5.70 -3.46 -11.90
C SER A 431 -7.19 -3.26 -11.65
N SER A 432 -7.69 -3.70 -10.48
CA SER A 432 -9.11 -3.61 -10.11
C SER A 432 -9.25 -3.01 -8.70
N PRO A 433 -10.41 -2.43 -8.36
CA PRO A 433 -10.66 -1.85 -7.04
C PRO A 433 -11.03 -2.92 -6.00
N LEU A 434 -10.31 -4.06 -5.99
CA LEU A 434 -10.53 -5.13 -5.03
C LEU A 434 -10.10 -4.67 -3.62
N SER A 435 -10.81 -5.20 -2.63
CA SER A 435 -10.50 -5.03 -1.21
C SER A 435 -10.02 -6.36 -0.59
N PRO A 436 -9.41 -6.35 0.60
CA PRO A 436 -8.94 -7.56 1.26
C PRO A 436 -9.99 -8.66 1.43
N SER A 437 -11.25 -8.31 1.71
CA SER A 437 -12.31 -9.32 1.83
C SER A 437 -12.66 -9.99 0.50
N ASP A 438 -12.47 -9.31 -0.64
CA ASP A 438 -12.66 -9.92 -1.96
C ASP A 438 -11.62 -11.02 -2.25
N LEU A 439 -10.48 -11.01 -1.53
CA LEU A 439 -9.45 -12.05 -1.66
C LEU A 439 -9.82 -13.33 -0.93
N THR A 440 -10.77 -13.29 -0.02
CA THR A 440 -11.26 -14.46 0.73
C THR A 440 -12.43 -15.15 0.04
N ASP A 441 -13.12 -14.47 -0.85
CA ASP A 441 -14.17 -15.05 -1.69
C ASP A 441 -13.53 -15.73 -2.92
N LEU A 442 -13.23 -17.01 -2.76
CA LEU A 442 -12.60 -17.84 -3.81
C LEU A 442 -13.58 -18.42 -4.82
N SER A 443 -14.85 -18.04 -4.76
CA SER A 443 -15.94 -18.50 -5.66
C SER A 443 -15.88 -17.70 -6.97
N ASP A 444 -15.03 -18.11 -7.90
CA ASP A 444 -15.09 -17.72 -9.33
C ASP A 444 -15.78 -18.79 -10.17
#